data_d9fd37041671c6f2c64d7d4e7d6d00ed
#
_entry.id   d9fd37041671c6f2c64d7d4e7d6d00ed
#
_cell.length_a   1.000
_cell.length_b   1.000
_cell.length_c   1.000
_cell.angle_alpha   90.00
_cell.angle_beta   90.00
_cell.angle_gamma   90.00
#
_symmetry.space_group_name_H-M   'P 1'
#
loop_
_entity.id
_entity.type
_entity.pdbx_description
1 polymer ?
#
loop_
_entity_poly.entity_id
_entity_poly.type
_entity_poly.pdbx_seq_one_letter_code
_entity_poly.pdbx_strand_id
1 'polypeptide(L)'
;MKRLLILIAAISAAASARADLVMQQRADFGSSGNLVTITIRIHGDKIRQDIAGLGTGDMSLIKDAATGDSIVLMPQQKLFTRPAARTRDTQSTDAALSKPLDTGKSDRAGGYDTEIYAWAADRKLWNDTNGMIETLWVARDFTNYETIKADLAKLDRANVSFPGKGMSPEISSLPGMVVKSILIVKMGEIAQTITITLDSAREEPVDPSAFQVPVDYKEWTPPPSSGQPPPATTPEK
;
A
#
# COMPACT_ATOMS: atom_id res chain seq x y z
N MET A 1 23.00 -25.28 49.07
CA MET A 1 22.10 -25.58 47.95
C MET A 1 21.14 -24.40 47.69
N LYS A 2 21.61 -23.21 47.34
CA LYS A 2 20.77 -22.00 47.09
C LYS A 2 21.24 -21.13 45.87
N ARG A 3 22.00 -21.70 44.91
CA ARG A 3 22.54 -20.95 43.77
C ARG A 3 22.12 -21.49 42.38
N LEU A 4 21.09 -22.36 42.32
CA LEU A 4 20.70 -23.01 41.04
C LEU A 4 19.34 -22.52 40.52
N LEU A 5 18.73 -21.48 41.08
CA LEU A 5 17.37 -21.03 40.72
C LEU A 5 17.31 -19.72 39.93
N ILE A 6 18.46 -19.10 39.60
CA ILE A 6 18.49 -17.80 38.90
C ILE A 6 18.75 -17.94 37.39
N LEU A 7 19.08 -19.15 36.89
CA LEU A 7 19.44 -19.30 35.49
C LEU A 7 18.26 -19.69 34.55
N ILE A 8 17.08 -19.92 35.07
CA ILE A 8 15.92 -20.37 34.26
C ILE A 8 14.98 -19.19 33.87
N ALA A 9 15.12 -18.01 34.50
CA ALA A 9 14.25 -16.86 34.22
C ALA A 9 14.71 -16.01 33.02
N ALA A 10 15.87 -16.25 32.44
CA ALA A 10 16.42 -15.44 31.34
C ALA A 10 16.12 -15.98 29.93
N ILE A 11 15.48 -17.14 29.79
CA ILE A 11 15.25 -17.81 28.48
C ILE A 11 13.83 -17.54 27.95
N SER A 12 12.92 -16.99 28.75
CA SER A 12 11.52 -16.80 28.34
C SER A 12 11.19 -15.45 27.68
N ALA A 13 12.18 -14.61 27.41
CA ALA A 13 11.98 -13.32 26.74
C ALA A 13 12.48 -13.28 25.28
N ALA A 14 12.75 -14.41 24.67
CA ALA A 14 12.74 -14.50 23.22
C ALA A 14 11.26 -14.54 22.78
N ALA A 15 10.52 -13.45 23.05
CA ALA A 15 9.36 -13.14 22.24
C ALA A 15 9.85 -13.28 20.80
N SER A 16 9.30 -14.23 20.08
CA SER A 16 9.55 -14.41 18.65
C SER A 16 9.30 -13.06 18.02
N ALA A 17 10.35 -12.24 17.90
CA ALA A 17 10.33 -11.02 17.13
C ALA A 17 10.03 -11.50 15.71
N ARG A 18 8.75 -11.47 15.35
CA ARG A 18 8.34 -11.74 13.98
C ARG A 18 9.10 -10.74 13.14
N ALA A 19 9.87 -11.24 12.19
CA ALA A 19 10.58 -10.38 11.28
C ALA A 19 9.55 -9.54 10.51
N ASP A 20 9.93 -8.30 10.23
CA ASP A 20 9.08 -7.36 9.50
C ASP A 20 9.17 -7.63 8.01
N LEU A 21 8.11 -7.31 7.26
CA LEU A 21 8.13 -7.45 5.81
C LEU A 21 8.69 -6.16 5.18
N VAL A 22 9.68 -6.33 4.30
CA VAL A 22 10.18 -5.27 3.43
C VAL A 22 10.04 -5.70 1.98
N MET A 23 9.32 -4.91 1.19
CA MET A 23 9.15 -5.10 -0.26
C MET A 23 9.73 -3.93 -1.01
N GLN A 24 10.38 -4.22 -2.14
CA GLN A 24 10.83 -3.22 -3.10
C GLN A 24 10.20 -3.49 -4.45
N GLN A 25 9.67 -2.44 -5.06
CA GLN A 25 8.99 -2.48 -6.34
C GLN A 25 9.47 -1.33 -7.20
N ARG A 26 9.40 -1.53 -8.52
CA ARG A 26 9.58 -0.46 -9.51
C ARG A 26 8.27 -0.25 -10.26
N ALA A 27 7.89 1.01 -10.43
CA ALA A 27 6.76 1.41 -11.25
C ALA A 27 7.25 2.22 -12.45
N ASP A 28 6.86 1.78 -13.65
CA ASP A 28 7.10 2.46 -14.92
C ASP A 28 5.77 3.07 -15.39
N PHE A 29 5.77 4.38 -15.59
CA PHE A 29 4.61 5.15 -16.04
C PHE A 29 4.50 5.25 -17.57
N GLY A 30 5.17 4.40 -18.30
CA GLY A 30 5.09 4.31 -19.74
C GLY A 30 5.53 5.60 -20.44
N SER A 31 4.60 6.35 -20.99
CA SER A 31 4.91 7.52 -21.85
C SER A 31 5.72 8.64 -21.19
N SER A 32 5.76 8.70 -19.85
CA SER A 32 6.54 9.72 -19.14
C SER A 32 8.02 9.36 -18.96
N GLY A 33 8.40 8.09 -19.18
CA GLY A 33 9.75 7.59 -18.96
C GLY A 33 10.22 7.64 -17.50
N ASN A 34 9.35 7.99 -16.56
CA ASN A 34 9.68 8.08 -15.16
C ASN A 34 9.66 6.68 -14.51
N LEU A 35 10.80 6.27 -14.02
CA LEU A 35 10.92 5.06 -13.21
C LEU A 35 10.85 5.46 -11.73
N VAL A 36 9.87 4.93 -11.03
CA VAL A 36 9.62 5.21 -9.61
C VAL A 36 9.95 3.96 -8.80
N THR A 37 10.70 4.14 -7.72
CA THR A 37 10.97 3.09 -6.75
C THR A 37 9.98 3.20 -5.60
N ILE A 38 9.35 2.08 -5.23
CA ILE A 38 8.43 1.98 -4.12
C ILE A 38 9.03 1.00 -3.12
N THR A 39 9.22 1.46 -1.89
CA THR A 39 9.63 0.59 -0.78
C THR A 39 8.51 0.52 0.24
N ILE A 40 8.02 -0.67 0.53
CA ILE A 40 6.97 -0.91 1.52
C ILE A 40 7.59 -1.65 2.70
N ARG A 41 7.35 -1.14 3.92
CA ARG A 41 7.75 -1.75 5.18
C ARG A 41 6.54 -1.97 6.04
N ILE A 42 6.47 -3.15 6.68
CA ILE A 42 5.36 -3.50 7.58
C ILE A 42 5.94 -3.97 8.91
N HIS A 43 5.60 -3.28 9.99
CA HIS A 43 5.96 -3.61 11.37
C HIS A 43 4.69 -3.62 12.23
N GLY A 44 4.30 -4.79 12.73
CA GLY A 44 3.01 -4.93 13.41
C GLY A 44 1.85 -4.51 12.50
N ASP A 45 1.04 -3.56 12.93
CA ASP A 45 -0.04 -2.95 12.12
C ASP A 45 0.40 -1.65 11.42
N LYS A 46 1.66 -1.24 11.57
CA LYS A 46 2.20 -0.06 10.91
C LYS A 46 2.72 -0.41 9.52
N ILE A 47 2.37 0.41 8.55
CA ILE A 47 2.79 0.29 7.16
C ILE A 47 3.45 1.60 6.77
N ARG A 48 4.64 1.52 6.19
CA ARG A 48 5.30 2.66 5.55
C ARG A 48 5.54 2.36 4.09
N GLN A 49 5.13 3.27 3.22
CA GLN A 49 5.40 3.23 1.80
C GLN A 49 6.21 4.47 1.42
N ASP A 50 7.44 4.26 0.98
CA ASP A 50 8.31 5.31 0.44
C ASP A 50 8.26 5.25 -1.08
N ILE A 51 8.02 6.38 -1.72
CA ILE A 51 7.91 6.53 -3.17
C ILE A 51 8.97 7.54 -3.60
N ALA A 52 9.95 7.08 -4.36
CA ALA A 52 11.08 7.88 -4.84
C ALA A 52 11.13 7.93 -6.37
N GLY A 53 11.59 9.05 -6.92
CA GLY A 53 11.69 9.28 -8.37
C GLY A 53 10.44 9.92 -8.98
N LEU A 54 9.49 10.39 -8.16
CA LEU A 54 8.42 11.25 -8.66
C LEU A 54 9.01 12.60 -9.10
N GLY A 55 8.65 13.08 -10.28
CA GLY A 55 9.12 14.38 -10.77
C GLY A 55 8.77 15.58 -9.87
N THR A 56 7.81 15.39 -8.96
CA THR A 56 7.37 16.40 -7.97
C THR A 56 8.07 16.26 -6.61
N GLY A 57 8.97 15.29 -6.47
CA GLY A 57 9.68 14.97 -5.23
C GLY A 57 9.25 13.65 -4.59
N ASP A 58 10.10 13.17 -3.69
CA ASP A 58 9.84 11.94 -2.97
C ASP A 58 8.71 12.12 -1.95
N MET A 59 7.98 11.05 -1.69
CA MET A 59 6.86 11.04 -0.76
C MET A 59 6.90 9.77 0.10
N SER A 60 6.50 9.88 1.36
CA SER A 60 6.27 8.70 2.19
C SER A 60 4.86 8.72 2.75
N LEU A 61 4.23 7.56 2.78
CA LEU A 61 2.93 7.34 3.41
C LEU A 61 3.13 6.39 4.59
N ILE A 62 2.71 6.82 5.77
CA ILE A 62 2.65 5.96 6.96
C ILE A 62 1.18 5.71 7.26
N LYS A 63 0.80 4.45 7.42
CA LYS A 63 -0.56 4.04 7.77
C LYS A 63 -0.57 3.12 8.97
N ASP A 64 -1.66 3.17 9.71
CA ASP A 64 -1.99 2.20 10.74
C ASP A 64 -3.16 1.35 10.24
N ALA A 65 -2.91 0.05 10.03
CA ALA A 65 -3.93 -0.87 9.51
C ALA A 65 -5.03 -1.17 10.54
N ALA A 66 -4.78 -0.93 11.84
CA ALA A 66 -5.75 -1.15 12.91
C ALA A 66 -6.70 0.06 13.07
N THR A 67 -6.17 1.29 13.04
CA THR A 67 -6.97 2.51 13.24
C THR A 67 -7.43 3.16 11.95
N GLY A 68 -6.73 2.92 10.84
CA GLY A 68 -6.94 3.60 9.56
C GLY A 68 -6.27 4.97 9.46
N ASP A 69 -5.56 5.40 10.51
CA ASP A 69 -4.84 6.67 10.50
C ASP A 69 -3.77 6.69 9.42
N SER A 70 -3.54 7.85 8.84
CA SER A 70 -2.52 8.02 7.82
C SER A 70 -1.77 9.34 7.97
N ILE A 71 -0.49 9.31 7.62
CA ILE A 71 0.42 10.46 7.61
C ILE A 71 1.12 10.45 6.26
N VAL A 72 1.11 11.58 5.58
CA VAL A 72 1.89 11.79 4.36
C VAL A 72 3.08 12.67 4.71
N LEU A 73 4.29 12.19 4.42
CA LEU A 73 5.54 12.92 4.58
C LEU A 73 6.00 13.46 3.23
N MET A 74 6.48 14.67 3.21
CA MET A 74 7.13 15.35 2.08
C MET A 74 8.59 15.65 2.46
N PRO A 75 9.51 14.68 2.27
CA PRO A 75 10.86 14.75 2.82
C PRO A 75 11.67 15.97 2.38
N GLN A 76 11.55 16.36 1.12
CA GLN A 76 12.31 17.51 0.57
C GLN A 76 11.91 18.83 1.20
N GLN A 77 10.63 18.99 1.60
CA GLN A 77 10.12 20.18 2.26
C GLN A 77 10.17 20.08 3.80
N LYS A 78 10.48 18.90 4.34
CA LYS A 78 10.35 18.58 5.77
C LYS A 78 8.97 18.91 6.32
N LEU A 79 7.95 18.55 5.53
CA LEU A 79 6.54 18.76 5.88
C LEU A 79 5.85 17.40 6.03
N PHE A 80 4.79 17.38 6.82
CA PHE A 80 3.86 16.27 6.87
C PHE A 80 2.41 16.78 6.95
N THR A 81 1.49 15.92 6.55
CA THR A 81 0.06 16.19 6.72
C THR A 81 -0.63 14.93 7.23
N ARG A 82 -1.69 15.12 8.02
CA ARG A 82 -2.62 14.07 8.41
C ARG A 82 -3.91 14.27 7.61
N PRO A 83 -4.09 13.52 6.51
CA PRO A 83 -5.37 13.55 5.83
C PRO A 83 -6.46 13.20 6.83
N ALA A 84 -7.55 13.99 6.85
CA ALA A 84 -8.70 13.65 7.67
C ALA A 84 -9.09 12.19 7.40
N ALA A 85 -9.25 11.41 8.46
CA ALA A 85 -9.76 10.05 8.31
C ALA A 85 -11.04 10.17 7.49
N ARG A 86 -11.01 9.67 6.25
CA ARG A 86 -12.24 9.65 5.46
C ARG A 86 -13.18 8.74 6.25
N THR A 87 -14.19 9.34 6.87
CA THR A 87 -15.35 8.58 7.27
C THR A 87 -15.68 7.71 6.08
N ARG A 88 -15.63 6.38 6.28
CA ARG A 88 -16.12 5.45 5.28
C ARG A 88 -17.54 5.91 4.99
N ASP A 89 -17.69 6.68 3.93
CA ASP A 89 -19.00 6.95 3.39
C ASP A 89 -19.60 5.59 3.10
N THR A 90 -20.61 5.23 3.84
CA THR A 90 -21.35 3.97 3.77
C THR A 90 -21.97 3.76 2.39
N GLN A 91 -21.81 4.70 1.47
CA GLN A 91 -22.26 4.60 0.09
C GLN A 91 -21.35 3.81 -0.86
N SER A 92 -20.17 3.37 -0.41
CA SER A 92 -19.25 2.57 -1.23
C SER A 92 -19.02 1.16 -0.68
N THR A 93 -19.97 0.60 0.06
CA THR A 93 -19.87 -0.79 0.54
C THR A 93 -19.97 -1.83 -0.58
N ASP A 94 -20.40 -1.45 -1.78
CA ASP A 94 -20.42 -2.35 -2.95
C ASP A 94 -19.12 -2.31 -3.79
N ALA A 95 -18.24 -1.35 -3.56
CA ALA A 95 -16.85 -1.36 -4.07
C ALA A 95 -15.93 -2.11 -3.09
N ALA A 96 -16.46 -3.09 -2.39
CA ALA A 96 -15.67 -4.05 -1.64
C ALA A 96 -14.61 -4.60 -2.58
N LEU A 97 -13.36 -4.63 -2.11
CA LEU A 97 -12.22 -5.28 -2.71
C LEU A 97 -12.69 -6.48 -3.53
N SER A 98 -12.82 -6.32 -4.85
CA SER A 98 -13.25 -7.42 -5.69
C SER A 98 -12.07 -8.36 -5.84
N LYS A 99 -12.34 -9.66 -5.68
CA LYS A 99 -11.30 -10.67 -5.85
C LYS A 99 -10.86 -10.68 -7.31
N PRO A 100 -9.54 -10.72 -7.57
CA PRO A 100 -9.04 -10.95 -8.91
C PRO A 100 -9.56 -12.28 -9.47
N LEU A 101 -9.87 -12.29 -10.75
CA LEU A 101 -10.35 -13.46 -11.47
C LEU A 101 -9.19 -14.16 -12.17
N ASP A 102 -9.08 -15.47 -11.99
CA ASP A 102 -8.16 -16.29 -12.75
C ASP A 102 -8.56 -16.25 -14.25
N THR A 103 -7.60 -15.94 -15.09
CA THR A 103 -7.82 -15.88 -16.54
C THR A 103 -7.58 -17.24 -17.23
N GLY A 104 -7.06 -18.24 -16.52
CA GLY A 104 -6.61 -19.52 -17.05
C GLY A 104 -5.35 -19.41 -17.94
N LYS A 105 -4.68 -18.27 -17.93
CA LYS A 105 -3.44 -18.02 -18.67
C LYS A 105 -2.24 -18.07 -17.76
N SER A 106 -1.09 -18.45 -18.31
CA SER A 106 0.20 -18.42 -17.63
C SER A 106 1.24 -17.70 -18.50
N ASP A 107 2.28 -17.20 -17.85
CA ASP A 107 3.41 -16.48 -18.46
C ASP A 107 4.62 -16.58 -17.53
N ARG A 108 5.73 -15.97 -17.92
CA ARG A 108 6.92 -15.85 -17.07
C ARG A 108 7.18 -14.39 -16.74
N ALA A 109 7.28 -14.07 -15.45
CA ALA A 109 7.56 -12.72 -14.97
C ALA A 109 8.44 -12.74 -13.71
N GLY A 110 9.38 -11.79 -13.59
CA GLY A 110 10.26 -11.67 -12.42
C GLY A 110 11.15 -12.90 -12.18
N GLY A 111 11.35 -13.76 -13.18
CA GLY A 111 12.09 -15.02 -13.04
C GLY A 111 11.24 -16.23 -12.61
N TYR A 112 9.95 -16.03 -12.35
CA TYR A 112 8.99 -17.04 -11.90
C TYR A 112 8.05 -17.49 -13.02
N ASP A 113 7.58 -18.72 -12.95
CA ASP A 113 6.40 -19.15 -13.69
C ASP A 113 5.17 -18.60 -12.98
N THR A 114 4.28 -17.95 -13.71
CA THR A 114 3.17 -17.18 -13.12
C THR A 114 1.84 -17.54 -13.73
N GLU A 115 0.79 -17.44 -12.95
CA GLU A 115 -0.60 -17.43 -13.40
C GLU A 115 -1.08 -15.98 -13.53
N ILE A 116 -1.94 -15.72 -14.51
CA ILE A 116 -2.42 -14.37 -14.80
C ILE A 116 -3.83 -14.22 -14.25
N TYR A 117 -3.98 -13.21 -13.39
CA TYR A 117 -5.25 -12.77 -12.83
C TYR A 117 -5.65 -11.41 -13.40
N ALA A 118 -6.94 -11.18 -13.55
CA ALA A 118 -7.50 -9.89 -13.97
C ALA A 118 -8.40 -9.33 -12.88
N TRP A 119 -8.29 -8.03 -12.68
CA TRP A 119 -9.12 -7.28 -11.77
C TRP A 119 -9.60 -5.99 -12.45
N ALA A 120 -10.82 -5.55 -12.14
CA ALA A 120 -11.35 -4.28 -12.60
C ALA A 120 -12.07 -3.60 -11.44
N ALA A 121 -11.78 -2.34 -11.23
CA ALA A 121 -12.60 -1.50 -10.35
C ALA A 121 -13.99 -1.39 -10.94
N ASP A 122 -14.97 -1.36 -10.07
CA ASP A 122 -16.43 -1.44 -10.33
C ASP A 122 -16.86 -1.39 -11.82
N ARG A 123 -17.38 -2.52 -12.30
CA ARG A 123 -17.85 -2.66 -13.70
C ARG A 123 -18.90 -1.61 -14.10
N LYS A 124 -19.60 -0.99 -13.12
CA LYS A 124 -20.57 0.06 -13.37
C LYS A 124 -19.92 1.43 -13.64
N LEU A 125 -18.70 1.63 -13.10
CA LEU A 125 -17.90 2.83 -13.37
C LEU A 125 -17.01 2.67 -14.61
N TRP A 126 -16.88 1.42 -15.10
CA TRP A 126 -16.18 1.13 -16.33
C TRP A 126 -17.09 1.44 -17.51
N ASN A 127 -16.82 2.55 -18.14
CA ASN A 127 -17.39 2.90 -19.43
C ASN A 127 -16.23 3.14 -20.43
N ASP A 128 -16.52 3.44 -21.65
CA ASP A 128 -15.50 3.67 -22.68
C ASP A 128 -14.53 4.81 -22.36
N THR A 129 -14.88 5.67 -21.39
CA THR A 129 -14.13 6.87 -21.07
C THR A 129 -13.46 6.84 -19.67
N ASN A 130 -13.97 6.07 -18.72
CA ASN A 130 -13.42 6.02 -17.36
C ASN A 130 -13.34 4.59 -16.84
N GLY A 131 -12.27 4.27 -16.14
CA GLY A 131 -12.13 2.97 -15.49
C GLY A 131 -10.70 2.61 -15.14
N MET A 132 -10.58 1.49 -14.44
CA MET A 132 -9.31 0.94 -14.00
C MET A 132 -9.33 -0.57 -14.17
N ILE A 133 -8.35 -1.10 -14.89
CA ILE A 133 -8.11 -2.55 -15.02
C ILE A 133 -6.71 -2.83 -14.55
N GLU A 134 -6.54 -3.91 -13.81
CA GLU A 134 -5.24 -4.41 -13.43
C GLU A 134 -5.09 -5.87 -13.84
N THR A 135 -3.96 -6.19 -14.45
CA THR A 135 -3.54 -7.56 -14.77
C THR A 135 -2.38 -7.91 -13.86
N LEU A 136 -2.50 -9.05 -13.17
CA LEU A 136 -1.58 -9.48 -12.12
C LEU A 136 -0.89 -10.78 -12.55
N TRP A 137 0.43 -10.86 -12.43
CA TRP A 137 1.25 -12.06 -12.60
C TRP A 137 1.59 -12.61 -11.23
N VAL A 138 1.07 -13.78 -10.90
CA VAL A 138 1.11 -14.38 -9.58
C VAL A 138 2.02 -15.61 -9.59
N ALA A 139 3.08 -15.58 -8.80
CA ALA A 139 4.02 -16.68 -8.60
C ALA A 139 3.58 -17.51 -7.39
N ARG A 140 3.18 -18.78 -7.61
CA ARG A 140 2.80 -19.70 -6.52
C ARG A 140 4.00 -20.22 -5.75
N ASP A 141 5.13 -20.36 -6.41
CA ASP A 141 6.40 -20.86 -5.88
C ASP A 141 7.29 -19.78 -5.28
N PHE A 142 6.71 -18.57 -5.02
CA PHE A 142 7.46 -17.49 -4.40
C PHE A 142 7.91 -17.90 -2.98
N THR A 143 9.22 -17.81 -2.75
CA THR A 143 9.83 -18.21 -1.48
C THR A 143 9.21 -17.44 -0.30
N ASN A 144 8.84 -18.14 0.76
CA ASN A 144 8.26 -17.58 1.99
C ASN A 144 6.89 -16.90 1.80
N TYR A 145 6.16 -17.16 0.71
CA TYR A 145 4.85 -16.52 0.48
C TYR A 145 3.89 -16.73 1.67
N GLU A 146 3.80 -17.94 2.22
CA GLU A 146 2.88 -18.23 3.32
C GLU A 146 3.22 -17.46 4.61
N THR A 147 4.49 -17.14 4.84
CA THR A 147 4.89 -16.33 6.00
C THR A 147 4.54 -14.86 5.83
N ILE A 148 4.70 -14.31 4.65
CA ILE A 148 4.43 -12.88 4.37
C ILE A 148 2.96 -12.60 4.04
N LYS A 149 2.16 -13.61 3.73
CA LYS A 149 0.75 -13.48 3.35
C LYS A 149 -0.10 -12.71 4.37
N ALA A 150 0.15 -12.93 5.66
CA ALA A 150 -0.55 -12.22 6.72
C ALA A 150 -0.23 -10.70 6.73
N ASP A 151 0.97 -10.31 6.28
CA ASP A 151 1.35 -8.91 6.15
C ASP A 151 0.75 -8.29 4.88
N LEU A 152 0.65 -9.07 3.79
CA LEU A 152 -0.09 -8.63 2.59
C LEU A 152 -1.56 -8.34 2.92
N ALA A 153 -2.20 -9.13 3.80
CA ALA A 153 -3.57 -8.86 4.26
C ALA A 153 -3.68 -7.54 5.05
N LYS A 154 -2.61 -7.05 5.65
CA LYS A 154 -2.59 -5.71 6.28
C LYS A 154 -2.58 -4.61 5.21
N LEU A 155 -1.86 -4.79 4.10
CA LEU A 155 -1.90 -3.86 2.97
C LEU A 155 -3.32 -3.73 2.41
N ASP A 156 -4.02 -4.85 2.22
CA ASP A 156 -5.41 -4.86 1.75
C ASP A 156 -6.31 -4.09 2.72
N ARG A 157 -6.22 -4.36 4.02
CA ARG A 157 -7.01 -3.65 5.05
C ARG A 157 -6.73 -2.16 5.12
N ALA A 158 -5.46 -1.79 5.02
CA ALA A 158 -5.04 -0.40 5.05
C ALA A 158 -5.35 0.34 3.75
N ASN A 159 -5.80 -0.38 2.72
CA ASN A 159 -6.04 0.17 1.40
C ASN A 159 -4.84 1.00 0.91
N VAL A 160 -3.65 0.40 1.02
CA VAL A 160 -2.40 0.98 0.52
C VAL A 160 -2.36 0.75 -0.97
N SER A 161 -3.13 1.54 -1.70
CA SER A 161 -3.06 1.56 -3.16
C SER A 161 -2.11 2.64 -3.62
N PHE A 162 -1.58 2.45 -4.80
CA PHE A 162 -0.88 3.48 -5.56
C PHE A 162 -1.72 4.77 -5.59
N PRO A 163 -1.09 5.97 -5.62
CA PRO A 163 -1.81 7.24 -5.47
C PRO A 163 -2.95 7.37 -6.47
N GLY A 164 -4.17 7.18 -6.01
CA GLY A 164 -5.41 7.28 -6.79
C GLY A 164 -6.52 6.42 -6.20
N LYS A 165 -7.40 7.02 -5.45
CA LYS A 165 -8.72 6.51 -5.03
C LYS A 165 -8.83 5.01 -4.75
N GLY A 166 -8.39 4.54 -3.60
CA GLY A 166 -9.07 3.55 -2.75
C GLY A 166 -9.61 2.24 -3.35
N MET A 167 -9.25 1.89 -4.57
CA MET A 167 -9.66 0.65 -5.22
C MET A 167 -8.40 -0.14 -5.57
N SER A 168 -8.18 -1.22 -4.86
CA SER A 168 -7.10 -2.17 -5.12
C SER A 168 -7.70 -3.57 -5.10
N PRO A 169 -7.14 -4.51 -5.88
CA PRO A 169 -7.49 -5.90 -5.73
C PRO A 169 -7.10 -6.43 -4.35
N GLU A 170 -7.85 -7.40 -3.84
CA GLU A 170 -7.52 -8.12 -2.61
C GLU A 170 -6.36 -9.08 -2.90
N ILE A 171 -5.12 -8.58 -2.78
CA ILE A 171 -3.92 -9.36 -3.13
C ILE A 171 -3.67 -10.54 -2.20
N SER A 172 -4.07 -10.45 -0.93
CA SER A 172 -3.95 -11.57 0.03
C SER A 172 -4.87 -12.75 -0.29
N SER A 173 -5.87 -12.57 -1.15
CA SER A 173 -6.73 -13.66 -1.62
C SER A 173 -6.11 -14.49 -2.74
N LEU A 174 -5.00 -14.06 -3.32
CA LEU A 174 -4.31 -14.75 -4.39
C LEU A 174 -3.53 -15.98 -3.87
N PRO A 175 -3.29 -16.98 -4.71
CA PRO A 175 -2.58 -18.21 -4.32
C PRO A 175 -1.06 -18.06 -4.29
N GLY A 176 -0.52 -16.87 -4.51
CA GLY A 176 0.92 -16.60 -4.58
C GLY A 176 1.22 -15.11 -4.60
N MET A 177 2.49 -14.78 -4.73
CA MET A 177 2.99 -13.41 -4.74
C MET A 177 2.77 -12.73 -6.09
N VAL A 178 2.26 -11.51 -6.07
CA VAL A 178 2.22 -10.67 -7.28
C VAL A 178 3.63 -10.17 -7.57
N VAL A 179 4.24 -10.68 -8.64
CA VAL A 179 5.61 -10.32 -9.06
C VAL A 179 5.64 -9.25 -10.14
N LYS A 180 4.51 -9.07 -10.82
CA LYS A 180 4.31 -8.00 -11.81
C LYS A 180 2.84 -7.64 -11.86
N SER A 181 2.52 -6.36 -12.04
CA SER A 181 1.18 -5.92 -12.43
C SER A 181 1.24 -4.89 -13.56
N ILE A 182 0.18 -4.83 -14.34
CA ILE A 182 -0.06 -3.78 -15.33
C ILE A 182 -1.41 -3.15 -15.01
N LEU A 183 -1.37 -1.90 -14.59
CA LEU A 183 -2.52 -1.09 -14.30
C LEU A 183 -2.81 -0.16 -15.48
N ILE A 184 -4.02 -0.20 -16.01
CA ILE A 184 -4.51 0.72 -17.03
C ILE A 184 -5.59 1.58 -16.41
N VAL A 185 -5.34 2.90 -16.37
CA VAL A 185 -6.28 3.91 -15.87
C VAL A 185 -6.76 4.73 -17.05
N LYS A 186 -8.07 4.76 -17.26
CA LYS A 186 -8.73 5.63 -18.27
C LYS A 186 -9.38 6.81 -17.61
N MET A 187 -9.13 8.01 -18.13
CA MET A 187 -9.74 9.27 -17.72
C MET A 187 -10.10 10.07 -18.98
N GLY A 188 -11.32 9.94 -19.45
CA GLY A 188 -11.76 10.49 -20.72
C GLY A 188 -11.01 9.81 -21.89
N GLU A 189 -10.40 10.61 -22.76
CA GLU A 189 -9.60 10.12 -23.88
C GLU A 189 -8.18 9.70 -23.48
N ILE A 190 -7.77 9.98 -22.26
CA ILE A 190 -6.43 9.66 -21.77
C ILE A 190 -6.43 8.27 -21.16
N ALA A 191 -5.54 7.42 -21.65
CA ALA A 191 -5.24 6.14 -21.04
C ALA A 191 -3.79 6.14 -20.56
N GLN A 192 -3.59 5.88 -19.26
CA GLN A 192 -2.27 5.73 -18.68
C GLN A 192 -2.04 4.28 -18.29
N THR A 193 -0.90 3.73 -18.73
CA THR A 193 -0.44 2.40 -18.35
C THR A 193 0.68 2.53 -17.34
N ILE A 194 0.56 1.80 -16.24
CA ILE A 194 1.58 1.73 -15.18
C ILE A 194 1.97 0.25 -15.05
N THR A 195 3.24 -0.05 -15.24
CA THR A 195 3.79 -1.38 -14.99
C THR A 195 4.51 -1.38 -13.65
N ILE A 196 4.11 -2.26 -12.73
CA ILE A 196 4.75 -2.44 -11.43
C ILE A 196 5.45 -3.80 -11.44
N THR A 197 6.71 -3.84 -11.04
CA THR A 197 7.50 -5.06 -10.94
C THR A 197 8.06 -5.19 -9.53
N LEU A 198 7.93 -6.37 -8.94
CA LEU A 198 8.54 -6.70 -7.65
C LEU A 198 10.02 -6.99 -7.84
N ASP A 199 10.88 -6.25 -7.16
CA ASP A 199 12.33 -6.49 -7.15
C ASP A 199 12.71 -7.43 -6.01
N SER A 200 12.10 -7.26 -4.84
CA SER A 200 12.31 -8.15 -3.69
C SER A 200 11.15 -8.08 -2.70
N ALA A 201 10.94 -9.19 -1.99
CA ALA A 201 10.15 -9.23 -0.77
C ALA A 201 10.88 -10.14 0.22
N ARG A 202 11.17 -9.62 1.41
CA ARG A 202 11.96 -10.32 2.41
C ARG A 202 11.54 -9.94 3.82
N GLU A 203 11.79 -10.84 4.73
CA GLU A 203 11.63 -10.60 6.17
C GLU A 203 12.95 -10.05 6.71
N GLU A 204 12.93 -8.85 7.27
CA GLU A 204 14.09 -8.23 7.92
C GLU A 204 13.61 -7.31 9.06
N PRO A 205 14.42 -7.11 10.12
CA PRO A 205 14.08 -6.17 11.18
C PRO A 205 13.98 -4.74 10.65
N VAL A 206 12.92 -4.02 10.99
CA VAL A 206 12.74 -2.60 10.68
C VAL A 206 12.76 -1.79 11.96
N ASP A 207 13.51 -0.69 11.98
CA ASP A 207 13.51 0.23 13.12
C ASP A 207 12.10 0.83 13.30
N PRO A 208 11.47 0.68 14.48
CA PRO A 208 10.16 1.28 14.75
C PRO A 208 10.10 2.80 14.56
N SER A 209 11.22 3.51 14.67
CA SER A 209 11.30 4.95 14.39
C SER A 209 10.98 5.29 12.93
N ALA A 210 11.16 4.34 12.01
CA ALA A 210 10.77 4.51 10.61
C ALA A 210 9.28 4.81 10.42
N PHE A 211 8.43 4.44 11.39
CA PHE A 211 6.98 4.66 11.33
C PHE A 211 6.54 5.91 12.11
N GLN A 212 7.47 6.82 12.40
CA GLN A 212 7.21 8.06 13.11
C GLN A 212 7.47 9.26 12.20
N VAL A 213 6.85 10.39 12.53
CA VAL A 213 7.17 11.68 11.89
C VAL A 213 8.53 12.13 12.42
N PRO A 214 9.51 12.43 11.56
CA PRO A 214 10.79 12.97 12.02
C PRO A 214 10.61 14.29 12.81
N VAL A 215 11.43 14.50 13.84
CA VAL A 215 11.29 15.62 14.78
C VAL A 215 11.47 17.00 14.14
N ASP A 216 12.12 17.06 13.00
CA ASP A 216 12.38 18.29 12.26
C ASP A 216 11.31 18.60 11.19
N TYR A 217 10.24 17.81 11.10
CA TYR A 217 9.13 18.03 10.19
C TYR A 217 8.07 18.91 10.83
N LYS A 218 7.44 19.76 10.01
CA LYS A 218 6.33 20.63 10.40
C LYS A 218 5.02 20.13 9.80
N GLU A 219 3.95 20.24 10.57
CA GLU A 219 2.63 19.89 10.04
C GLU A 219 2.17 20.98 9.04
N TRP A 220 1.77 20.51 7.87
CA TRP A 220 1.18 21.33 6.84
C TRP A 220 -0.32 21.10 6.79
N THR A 221 -1.08 22.16 6.98
CA THR A 221 -2.54 22.15 6.82
C THR A 221 -2.86 22.73 5.45
N PRO A 222 -3.50 21.99 4.54
CA PRO A 222 -3.94 22.54 3.27
C PRO A 222 -4.83 23.76 3.51
N PRO A 223 -4.69 24.84 2.69
CA PRO A 223 -5.64 25.92 2.74
C PRO A 223 -7.05 25.39 2.47
N PRO A 224 -8.09 25.92 3.12
CA PRO A 224 -9.45 25.49 2.88
C PRO A 224 -9.73 25.59 1.37
N SER A 225 -10.28 24.51 0.80
CA SER A 225 -10.62 24.48 -0.63
C SER A 225 -11.58 25.63 -0.91
N SER A 226 -11.23 26.52 -1.82
CA SER A 226 -11.97 27.74 -2.18
C SER A 226 -13.38 27.50 -2.76
N GLY A 227 -13.97 26.34 -2.52
CA GLY A 227 -15.31 25.97 -2.96
C GLY A 227 -16.24 25.49 -1.84
N GLN A 228 -15.78 25.44 -0.58
CA GLN A 228 -16.67 25.04 0.52
C GLN A 228 -17.25 26.32 1.14
N PRO A 229 -18.60 26.55 1.07
CA PRO A 229 -19.21 27.67 1.77
C PRO A 229 -18.88 27.57 3.26
N PRO A 230 -18.61 28.70 3.95
CA PRO A 230 -18.35 28.69 5.38
C PRO A 230 -19.50 27.99 6.11
N PRO A 231 -19.21 27.21 7.16
CA PRO A 231 -20.26 26.56 7.93
C PRO A 231 -21.26 27.62 8.41
N ALA A 232 -22.54 27.37 8.11
CA ALA A 232 -23.61 28.27 8.50
C ALA A 232 -23.52 28.51 10.03
N THR A 233 -23.23 29.75 10.41
CA THR A 233 -23.29 30.20 11.80
C THR A 233 -24.73 30.02 12.27
N THR A 234 -24.94 29.03 13.14
CA THR A 234 -26.23 28.85 13.82
C THR A 234 -26.45 30.09 14.70
N PRO A 235 -27.53 30.84 14.51
CA PRO A 235 -27.80 31.97 15.39
C PRO A 235 -28.08 31.44 16.80
N GLU A 236 -27.26 31.92 17.74
CA GLU A 236 -27.45 31.71 19.18
C GLU A 236 -28.81 32.36 19.59
N LYS A 237 -29.68 31.54 20.19
CA LYS A 237 -30.95 31.99 20.77
C LYS A 237 -30.77 32.33 22.22
#